data_90d36ce8c614f41af241f1f5cf24727f
#
_entry.id   90d36ce8c614f41af241f1f5cf24727f
#
_cell.length_a   1.000
_cell.length_b   1.000
_cell.length_c   1.000
_cell.angle_alpha   90.00
_cell.angle_beta   90.00
_cell.angle_gamma   90.00
#
_symmetry.space_group_name_H-M   'P 1'
#
loop_
_entity.id
_entity.type
_entity.pdbx_description
1 polymer ?
#
loop_
_entity_poly.entity_id
_entity_poly.type
_entity_poly.pdbx_seq_one_letter_code
_entity_poly.pdbx_strand_id
1 'polypeptide(L)'
;MFALFIYLPRYLQLHTQIKRKDISKKIVRSKKIFLRTMASASLPPPPPSSTSLTSQQSSPPPSQLPIRKMPGSYGLPLVGPLSDRLDYFWFQGPDKFFKSRSEKYKSTVFRTNIPPSFPFLGNVNPNIVAVLDVKSFSYLFDMDLVDKRDVLIGDFRPSLDFYGGIRVGVYLDTTEPKHAKAKSFAMEILKRSSEVWLRELLSNLDTFWETVESDISKNDDGASYLIGLQRCIFNFLSTALTGANPSVSPDIAENGWKMLDKWLAIQVIPTTKIGILQPLEEIFLHSWAYPFFLVAGDYQKLYNFISENAGDVIRLGDEEYGLTRDETVHNLLFVMGFNAYGGFSVFLPSLIGRIAGDTSGLQERLRTEVRKVCGSGSGLNFRTVNEMELVKSVVYETLRLNPPVPLQYARARDNFKISSHDAVYEVKKGELLCGYQPLVMRDANIFEDPEEFKPDRFVGQTGSKLLNYLFWSNGPQTGTPSVSNKQCAAKDMVTITAALIIANLFLRYDKITGDAGSIKTVVKAT
;
A
#
# COMPACT_ATOMS: atom_id res chain seq x y z
N MET A 1 0.92 -14.40 9.65
CA MET A 1 0.27 -13.66 10.76
C MET A 1 0.01 -12.20 10.38
N PHE A 2 0.98 -11.44 9.87
CA PHE A 2 0.82 -10.04 9.42
C PHE A 2 -0.21 -9.89 8.29
N ALA A 3 -0.16 -10.72 7.25
CA ALA A 3 -1.19 -10.74 6.22
C ALA A 3 -2.56 -11.15 6.80
N LEU A 4 -2.62 -12.09 7.74
CA LEU A 4 -3.84 -12.42 8.48
C LEU A 4 -4.35 -11.22 9.29
N PHE A 5 -3.49 -10.44 9.94
CA PHE A 5 -3.86 -9.23 10.68
C PHE A 5 -4.35 -8.10 9.79
N ILE A 6 -3.82 -7.96 8.58
CA ILE A 6 -4.25 -6.91 7.63
C ILE A 6 -5.48 -7.34 6.82
N TYR A 7 -5.55 -8.61 6.43
CA TYR A 7 -6.60 -9.12 5.53
C TYR A 7 -7.82 -9.67 6.24
N LEU A 8 -7.67 -10.26 7.42
CA LEU A 8 -8.82 -10.78 8.18
C LEU A 8 -9.87 -9.68 8.47
N PRO A 9 -9.50 -8.46 8.91
CA PRO A 9 -10.46 -7.37 9.06
C PRO A 9 -11.05 -6.89 7.73
N ARG A 10 -10.24 -6.81 6.66
CA ARG A 10 -10.72 -6.43 5.32
C ARG A 10 -11.61 -7.52 4.72
N TYR A 11 -11.26 -8.77 4.88
CA TYR A 11 -12.08 -9.92 4.48
C TYR A 11 -13.42 -9.94 5.21
N LEU A 12 -13.42 -9.75 6.53
CA LEU A 12 -14.65 -9.66 7.34
C LEU A 12 -15.47 -8.41 7.00
N GLN A 13 -14.84 -7.27 6.70
CA GLN A 13 -15.54 -6.05 6.24
C GLN A 13 -16.14 -6.25 4.84
N LEU A 14 -15.43 -6.88 3.90
CA LEU A 14 -15.94 -7.20 2.57
C LEU A 14 -17.14 -8.16 2.65
N HIS A 15 -17.01 -9.23 3.44
CA HIS A 15 -18.08 -10.20 3.68
C HIS A 15 -19.30 -9.56 4.36
N THR A 16 -19.07 -8.64 5.30
CA THR A 16 -20.14 -7.91 5.99
C THR A 16 -20.80 -6.89 5.05
N GLN A 17 -20.05 -6.26 4.16
CA GLN A 17 -20.60 -5.35 3.14
C GLN A 17 -21.37 -6.12 2.06
N ILE A 18 -20.90 -7.29 1.63
CA ILE A 18 -21.60 -8.17 0.68
C ILE A 18 -22.91 -8.67 1.32
N LYS A 19 -22.87 -9.16 2.56
CA LYS A 19 -24.10 -9.55 3.29
C LYS A 19 -25.08 -8.38 3.50
N ARG A 20 -24.57 -7.17 3.79
CA ARG A 20 -25.40 -5.96 3.90
C ARG A 20 -25.99 -5.54 2.55
N LYS A 21 -25.26 -5.66 1.44
CA LYS A 21 -25.79 -5.41 0.09
C LYS A 21 -26.87 -6.43 -0.30
N ASP A 22 -26.71 -7.69 0.05
CA ASP A 22 -27.72 -8.73 -0.21
C ASP A 22 -28.97 -8.56 0.66
N ILE A 23 -28.81 -8.18 1.93
CA ILE A 23 -29.93 -7.83 2.82
C ILE A 23 -30.62 -6.57 2.31
N SER A 24 -29.88 -5.53 1.89
CA SER A 24 -30.42 -4.32 1.29
C SER A 24 -31.17 -4.61 -0.01
N LYS A 25 -30.63 -5.47 -0.90
CA LYS A 25 -31.33 -5.90 -2.12
C LYS A 25 -32.61 -6.70 -1.82
N LYS A 26 -32.62 -7.55 -0.79
CA LYS A 26 -33.82 -8.26 -0.33
C LYS A 26 -34.86 -7.31 0.24
N ILE A 27 -34.47 -6.32 1.05
CA ILE A 27 -35.35 -5.29 1.63
C ILE A 27 -35.94 -4.40 0.52
N VAL A 28 -35.13 -3.99 -0.47
CA VAL A 28 -35.57 -3.19 -1.62
C VAL A 28 -36.52 -4.00 -2.51
N ARG A 29 -36.32 -5.30 -2.66
CA ARG A 29 -37.23 -6.20 -3.39
C ARG A 29 -38.56 -6.37 -2.66
N SER A 30 -38.54 -6.54 -1.34
CA SER A 30 -39.76 -6.59 -0.51
C SER A 30 -40.52 -5.27 -0.51
N LYS A 31 -39.83 -4.12 -0.43
CA LYS A 31 -40.47 -2.79 -0.57
C LYS A 31 -41.07 -2.57 -1.96
N LYS A 32 -40.43 -3.03 -3.03
CA LYS A 32 -40.98 -2.95 -4.40
C LYS A 32 -42.24 -3.81 -4.59
N ILE A 33 -42.31 -4.95 -3.92
CA ILE A 33 -43.50 -5.81 -3.94
C ILE A 33 -44.62 -5.15 -3.14
N PHE A 34 -44.32 -4.59 -1.96
CA PHE A 34 -45.31 -3.87 -1.12
C PHE A 34 -45.85 -2.59 -1.78
N LEU A 35 -44.99 -1.82 -2.47
CA LEU A 35 -45.40 -0.60 -3.19
C LEU A 35 -46.15 -0.88 -4.50
N ARG A 36 -46.01 -2.06 -5.12
CA ARG A 36 -46.82 -2.43 -6.29
C ARG A 36 -48.27 -2.80 -5.94
N THR A 37 -48.55 -3.11 -4.68
CA THR A 37 -49.90 -3.45 -4.20
C THR A 37 -50.71 -2.21 -3.77
N MET A 38 -50.09 -1.02 -3.70
CA MET A 38 -50.71 0.23 -3.25
C MET A 38 -50.81 1.34 -4.32
N ALA A 39 -50.42 1.08 -5.57
CA ALA A 39 -50.40 2.11 -6.62
C ALA A 39 -51.39 1.81 -7.74
N SER A 40 -52.68 1.98 -7.44
CA SER A 40 -53.68 2.31 -8.44
C SER A 40 -54.41 3.57 -8.02
N ALA A 41 -53.75 4.72 -8.11
CA ALA A 41 -54.34 6.05 -8.06
C ALA A 41 -53.51 6.99 -8.94
N SER A 42 -54.19 7.56 -9.89
CA SER A 42 -53.71 8.46 -10.93
C SER A 42 -53.06 9.73 -10.40
N LEU A 43 -51.88 10.09 -10.97
CA LEU A 43 -51.21 11.37 -10.77
C LEU A 43 -51.22 12.20 -12.05
N PRO A 44 -51.34 13.55 -11.95
CA PRO A 44 -51.37 14.47 -13.09
C PRO A 44 -49.99 14.68 -13.72
N PRO A 45 -49.91 15.22 -14.96
CA PRO A 45 -48.64 15.32 -15.72
C PRO A 45 -47.73 16.43 -15.18
N PRO A 46 -46.41 16.27 -15.35
CA PRO A 46 -45.42 17.25 -14.89
C PRO A 46 -45.32 18.49 -15.79
N PRO A 47 -44.91 19.65 -15.24
CA PRO A 47 -44.69 20.87 -16.00
C PRO A 47 -43.38 20.81 -16.84
N PRO A 48 -43.21 21.67 -17.86
CA PRO A 48 -42.13 21.58 -18.81
C PRO A 48 -40.77 21.97 -18.22
N SER A 49 -39.74 21.26 -18.67
CA SER A 49 -38.33 21.41 -18.28
C SER A 49 -37.77 22.78 -18.67
N SER A 50 -37.32 23.53 -17.68
CA SER A 50 -36.47 24.69 -17.87
C SER A 50 -35.02 24.26 -18.15
N THR A 51 -34.45 24.74 -19.22
CA THR A 51 -33.06 24.62 -19.66
C THR A 51 -32.12 25.18 -18.58
N SER A 52 -31.35 24.36 -17.92
CA SER A 52 -30.27 24.80 -17.04
C SER A 52 -29.01 25.02 -17.85
N LEU A 53 -28.59 26.29 -17.95
CA LEU A 53 -27.25 26.69 -18.35
C LEU A 53 -26.24 26.17 -17.35
N THR A 54 -25.46 25.18 -17.74
CA THR A 54 -24.28 24.71 -17.01
C THR A 54 -23.20 25.80 -17.09
N SER A 55 -23.07 26.60 -16.04
CA SER A 55 -21.88 27.40 -15.82
C SER A 55 -20.74 26.48 -15.43
N GLN A 56 -19.85 26.18 -16.37
CA GLN A 56 -18.53 25.65 -16.06
C GLN A 56 -17.78 26.73 -15.26
N GLN A 57 -17.71 26.57 -13.95
CA GLN A 57 -16.77 27.33 -13.14
C GLN A 57 -15.35 26.83 -13.46
N SER A 58 -14.65 27.54 -14.32
CA SER A 58 -13.20 27.40 -14.52
C SER A 58 -12.51 27.68 -13.19
N SER A 59 -11.71 26.73 -12.68
CA SER A 59 -10.86 26.95 -11.51
C SER A 59 -9.92 28.12 -11.76
N PRO A 60 -9.80 29.09 -10.84
CA PRO A 60 -8.91 30.23 -11.02
C PRO A 60 -7.45 29.76 -11.11
N PRO A 61 -6.56 30.49 -11.83
CA PRO A 61 -5.15 30.14 -11.94
C PRO A 61 -4.48 30.12 -10.55
N PRO A 62 -3.43 29.29 -10.32
CA PRO A 62 -2.81 29.04 -9.02
C PRO A 62 -2.37 30.29 -8.24
N SER A 63 -2.10 31.40 -8.94
CA SER A 63 -1.70 32.69 -8.35
C SER A 63 -2.84 33.48 -7.70
N GLN A 64 -4.08 33.01 -7.76
CA GLN A 64 -5.26 33.73 -7.26
C GLN A 64 -6.03 33.00 -6.17
N LEU A 65 -5.51 31.86 -5.62
CA LEU A 65 -6.19 31.15 -4.56
C LEU A 65 -6.18 31.96 -3.26
N PRO A 66 -7.33 32.04 -2.52
CA PRO A 66 -7.41 32.78 -1.27
C PRO A 66 -6.58 32.11 -0.18
N ILE A 67 -5.85 32.92 0.58
CA ILE A 67 -5.21 32.45 1.82
C ILE A 67 -6.30 32.30 2.87
N ARG A 68 -6.44 31.11 3.45
CA ARG A 68 -7.43 30.80 4.50
C ARG A 68 -6.74 30.36 5.79
N LYS A 69 -7.38 30.65 6.91
CA LYS A 69 -6.98 30.06 8.18
C LYS A 69 -7.23 28.56 8.12
N MET A 70 -6.23 27.77 8.47
CA MET A 70 -6.35 26.31 8.48
C MET A 70 -7.43 25.85 9.46
N PRO A 71 -8.46 25.12 9.01
CA PRO A 71 -9.54 24.66 9.86
C PRO A 71 -9.11 23.45 10.72
N GLY A 72 -9.98 23.08 11.65
CA GLY A 72 -9.73 21.99 12.59
C GLY A 72 -8.94 22.45 13.82
N SER A 73 -8.78 21.55 14.76
CA SER A 73 -8.02 21.76 15.99
C SER A 73 -7.57 20.42 16.56
N TYR A 74 -6.57 20.44 17.40
CA TYR A 74 -6.08 19.25 18.11
C TYR A 74 -6.92 18.91 19.35
N GLY A 75 -7.92 19.77 19.70
CA GLY A 75 -8.74 19.62 20.89
C GLY A 75 -7.99 19.94 22.19
N LEU A 76 -8.60 19.56 23.30
CA LEU A 76 -7.95 19.68 24.61
C LEU A 76 -6.83 18.62 24.73
N PRO A 77 -5.73 18.95 25.43
CA PRO A 77 -4.66 17.99 25.70
C PRO A 77 -5.23 16.67 26.26
N LEU A 78 -4.73 15.53 25.81
CA LEU A 78 -5.17 14.17 26.13
C LEU A 78 -6.56 13.82 25.62
N VAL A 79 -7.58 14.66 25.78
CA VAL A 79 -8.98 14.39 25.38
C VAL A 79 -9.13 14.40 23.86
N GLY A 80 -8.55 15.39 23.19
CA GLY A 80 -8.59 15.48 21.72
C GLY A 80 -7.96 14.26 21.05
N PRO A 81 -6.69 13.93 21.34
CA PRO A 81 -6.05 12.74 20.81
C PRO A 81 -6.78 11.43 21.13
N LEU A 82 -7.33 11.27 22.34
CA LEU A 82 -8.09 10.08 22.70
C LEU A 82 -9.39 9.96 21.90
N SER A 83 -10.13 11.07 21.76
CA SER A 83 -11.37 11.10 20.97
C SER A 83 -11.10 10.75 19.50
N ASP A 84 -10.09 11.37 18.89
CA ASP A 84 -9.71 11.12 17.50
C ASP A 84 -9.23 9.67 17.29
N ARG A 85 -8.48 9.11 18.27
CA ARG A 85 -8.05 7.71 18.26
C ARG A 85 -9.24 6.76 18.27
N LEU A 86 -10.25 6.97 19.12
CA LEU A 86 -11.45 6.15 19.19
C LEU A 86 -12.26 6.25 17.90
N ASP A 87 -12.36 7.45 17.32
CA ASP A 87 -12.98 7.63 16.00
C ASP A 87 -12.22 6.84 14.93
N TYR A 88 -10.89 6.97 14.90
CA TYR A 88 -10.04 6.36 13.88
C TYR A 88 -10.09 4.83 13.92
N PHE A 89 -9.94 4.23 15.10
CA PHE A 89 -9.88 2.77 15.22
C PHE A 89 -11.26 2.13 15.43
N TRP A 90 -12.12 2.73 16.23
CA TRP A 90 -13.35 2.08 16.67
C TRP A 90 -14.59 2.58 15.94
N PHE A 91 -14.96 3.86 16.12
CA PHE A 91 -16.29 4.32 15.69
C PHE A 91 -16.43 4.49 14.18
N GLN A 92 -15.39 4.92 13.47
CA GLN A 92 -15.49 5.29 12.07
C GLN A 92 -14.58 4.44 11.15
N GLY A 93 -13.35 4.17 11.57
CA GLY A 93 -12.29 3.67 10.71
C GLY A 93 -11.62 4.81 9.91
N PRO A 94 -10.42 4.57 9.34
CA PRO A 94 -9.61 5.61 8.71
C PRO A 94 -10.32 6.33 7.55
N ASP A 95 -10.99 5.62 6.65
CA ASP A 95 -11.68 6.23 5.50
C ASP A 95 -12.73 7.25 5.93
N LYS A 96 -13.64 6.84 6.82
CA LYS A 96 -14.71 7.71 7.31
C LYS A 96 -14.17 8.80 8.22
N PHE A 97 -13.12 8.52 8.99
CA PHE A 97 -12.45 9.49 9.86
C PHE A 97 -11.97 10.72 9.07
N PHE A 98 -11.24 10.51 7.99
CA PHE A 98 -10.75 11.60 7.16
C PHE A 98 -11.86 12.24 6.34
N LYS A 99 -12.73 11.45 5.72
CA LYS A 99 -13.81 11.94 4.85
C LYS A 99 -14.80 12.83 5.61
N SER A 100 -15.27 12.39 6.78
CA SER A 100 -16.22 13.16 7.59
C SER A 100 -15.64 14.49 8.08
N ARG A 101 -14.33 14.55 8.38
CA ARG A 101 -13.65 15.78 8.78
C ARG A 101 -13.46 16.72 7.60
N SER A 102 -13.08 16.22 6.44
CA SER A 102 -13.00 17.00 5.20
C SER A 102 -14.35 17.63 4.84
N GLU A 103 -15.43 16.85 4.92
CA GLU A 103 -16.81 17.32 4.70
C GLU A 103 -17.23 18.37 5.73
N LYS A 104 -16.95 18.13 7.03
CA LYS A 104 -17.26 19.04 8.12
C LYS A 104 -16.56 20.40 7.96
N TYR A 105 -15.28 20.37 7.59
CA TYR A 105 -14.47 21.59 7.46
C TYR A 105 -14.57 22.23 6.07
N LYS A 106 -15.19 21.55 5.12
CA LYS A 106 -15.22 21.93 3.70
C LYS A 106 -13.81 22.23 3.19
N SER A 107 -12.87 21.36 3.55
CA SER A 107 -11.45 21.51 3.23
C SER A 107 -10.77 20.15 3.23
N THR A 108 -9.85 19.95 2.29
CA THR A 108 -8.95 18.80 2.22
C THR A 108 -7.69 18.99 3.06
N VAL A 109 -7.47 20.22 3.59
CA VAL A 109 -6.34 20.55 4.48
C VAL A 109 -6.88 21.03 5.82
N PHE A 110 -6.56 20.31 6.92
CA PHE A 110 -7.05 20.63 8.27
C PHE A 110 -6.20 20.00 9.37
N ARG A 111 -6.32 20.55 10.60
CA ARG A 111 -5.66 20.02 11.80
C ARG A 111 -6.51 18.96 12.47
N THR A 112 -5.89 17.86 12.89
CA THR A 112 -6.49 16.74 13.63
C THR A 112 -5.40 15.93 14.34
N ASN A 113 -5.77 14.85 15.04
CA ASN A 113 -4.83 13.91 15.63
C ASN A 113 -4.92 12.57 14.94
N ILE A 114 -3.79 11.84 14.87
CA ILE A 114 -3.74 10.46 14.35
C ILE A 114 -3.05 9.54 15.36
N PRO A 115 -3.60 8.32 15.60
CA PRO A 115 -2.93 7.31 16.40
C PRO A 115 -1.66 6.77 15.67
N PRO A 116 -0.72 6.13 16.38
CA PRO A 116 -0.81 5.83 17.81
C PRO A 116 -0.51 7.05 18.68
N SER A 117 -1.16 7.10 19.83
CA SER A 117 -1.01 8.23 20.75
C SER A 117 -1.21 7.76 22.20
N PHE A 118 -1.06 8.73 23.15
CA PHE A 118 -1.45 8.55 24.55
C PHE A 118 -2.45 7.35 24.76
N PRO A 119 -2.43 6.65 25.95
CA PRO A 119 -1.74 7.11 27.18
C PRO A 119 -0.29 6.61 27.34
N PHE A 120 0.11 5.49 26.73
CA PHE A 120 1.40 4.85 27.03
C PHE A 120 2.50 5.13 25.99
N LEU A 121 2.17 5.87 24.94
CA LEU A 121 3.09 6.38 23.93
C LEU A 121 3.34 7.89 24.13
N GLY A 122 3.73 8.28 25.32
CA GLY A 122 3.85 9.68 25.75
C GLY A 122 4.83 10.54 24.93
N ASN A 123 5.79 9.92 24.24
CA ASN A 123 6.76 10.60 23.38
C ASN A 123 6.27 10.77 21.93
N VAL A 124 5.07 10.27 21.60
CA VAL A 124 4.51 10.37 20.25
C VAL A 124 3.57 11.56 20.18
N ASN A 125 3.89 12.55 19.37
CA ASN A 125 3.00 13.66 19.08
C ASN A 125 1.96 13.25 18.04
N PRO A 126 0.66 13.18 18.38
CA PRO A 126 -0.40 12.78 17.44
C PRO A 126 -0.86 13.92 16.53
N ASN A 127 -0.43 15.15 16.79
CA ASN A 127 -0.91 16.33 16.08
C ASN A 127 -0.43 16.34 14.63
N ILE A 128 -1.35 16.43 13.69
CA ILE A 128 -1.03 16.48 12.27
C ILE A 128 -1.82 17.55 11.52
N VAL A 129 -1.27 17.99 10.41
CA VAL A 129 -1.98 18.66 9.33
C VAL A 129 -2.31 17.62 8.29
N ALA A 130 -3.59 17.29 8.16
CA ALA A 130 -4.07 16.37 7.11
C ALA A 130 -3.99 17.05 5.75
N VAL A 131 -3.52 16.33 4.72
CA VAL A 131 -3.42 16.78 3.32
C VAL A 131 -4.03 15.68 2.42
N LEU A 132 -5.26 15.93 1.92
CA LEU A 132 -6.14 14.90 1.40
C LEU A 132 -6.54 15.09 -0.07
N ASP A 133 -5.98 16.04 -0.77
CA ASP A 133 -6.08 16.19 -2.23
C ASP A 133 -4.71 16.05 -2.89
N VAL A 134 -4.68 15.75 -4.17
CA VAL A 134 -3.45 15.51 -4.94
C VAL A 134 -2.48 16.69 -4.87
N LYS A 135 -3.00 17.93 -4.87
CA LYS A 135 -2.17 19.13 -4.87
C LYS A 135 -1.47 19.35 -3.55
N SER A 136 -2.21 19.29 -2.43
CA SER A 136 -1.65 19.44 -1.09
C SER A 136 -0.78 18.25 -0.69
N PHE A 137 -1.11 17.04 -1.15
CA PHE A 137 -0.36 15.82 -0.87
C PHE A 137 1.05 15.83 -1.48
N SER A 138 1.23 16.47 -2.65
CA SER A 138 2.52 16.53 -3.33
C SER A 138 3.63 17.17 -2.50
N TYR A 139 3.29 18.10 -1.59
CA TYR A 139 4.26 18.74 -0.69
C TYR A 139 4.96 17.77 0.27
N LEU A 140 4.38 16.59 0.53
CA LEU A 140 5.03 15.56 1.35
C LEU A 140 6.33 15.01 0.74
N PHE A 141 6.58 15.29 -0.53
CA PHE A 141 7.72 14.77 -1.28
C PHE A 141 8.73 15.85 -1.66
N ASP A 142 8.46 17.10 -1.33
CA ASP A 142 9.38 18.22 -1.55
C ASP A 142 10.38 18.29 -0.38
N MET A 143 11.57 17.71 -0.59
CA MET A 143 12.60 17.61 0.45
C MET A 143 13.24 18.94 0.82
N ASP A 144 13.01 20.00 0.06
CA ASP A 144 13.43 21.36 0.44
C ASP A 144 12.50 21.96 1.50
N LEU A 145 11.21 21.62 1.44
CA LEU A 145 10.19 22.11 2.38
C LEU A 145 10.01 21.20 3.59
N VAL A 146 10.20 19.90 3.44
CA VAL A 146 9.94 18.94 4.51
C VAL A 146 11.09 17.98 4.76
N ASP A 147 11.15 17.43 5.96
CA ASP A 147 12.04 16.33 6.29
C ASP A 147 11.27 15.08 6.73
N LYS A 148 11.97 13.91 6.65
CA LYS A 148 11.44 12.62 7.06
C LYS A 148 12.36 11.94 8.09
N ARG A 149 13.13 12.71 8.85
CA ARG A 149 13.99 12.21 9.91
C ARG A 149 13.16 11.58 11.01
N ASP A 150 13.44 10.31 11.31
CA ASP A 150 12.75 9.53 12.35
C ASP A 150 11.22 9.53 12.23
N VAL A 151 10.71 9.69 11.01
CA VAL A 151 9.29 9.66 10.69
C VAL A 151 8.95 8.31 10.06
N LEU A 152 8.04 7.56 10.66
CA LEU A 152 7.48 6.33 10.10
C LEU A 152 5.95 6.41 10.05
N ILE A 153 5.29 6.36 11.22
CA ILE A 153 3.86 6.57 11.35
C ILE A 153 3.69 7.79 12.24
N GLY A 154 3.79 8.96 11.62
CA GLY A 154 3.99 10.19 12.38
C GLY A 154 5.29 10.14 13.17
N ASP A 155 5.23 10.53 14.43
CA ASP A 155 6.36 10.43 15.38
C ASP A 155 6.55 9.02 15.96
N PHE A 156 5.63 8.09 15.67
CA PHE A 156 5.78 6.73 16.13
C PHE A 156 6.80 5.98 15.28
N ARG A 157 7.75 5.37 15.95
CA ARG A 157 8.66 4.35 15.39
C ARG A 157 8.90 3.24 16.41
N PRO A 158 9.15 2.01 15.95
CA PRO A 158 9.62 0.92 16.82
C PRO A 158 10.98 1.26 17.44
N SER A 159 11.37 0.53 18.49
CA SER A 159 12.74 0.62 19.02
C SER A 159 13.78 0.31 17.94
N LEU A 160 14.93 0.98 17.98
CA LEU A 160 16.04 0.68 17.09
C LEU A 160 16.61 -0.73 17.30
N ASP A 161 16.32 -1.38 18.43
CA ASP A 161 16.73 -2.78 18.67
C ASP A 161 16.23 -3.72 17.57
N PHE A 162 15.08 -3.42 16.95
CA PHE A 162 14.58 -4.15 15.78
C PHE A 162 15.53 -4.11 14.58
N TYR A 163 16.53 -3.23 14.61
CA TYR A 163 17.52 -3.01 13.55
C TYR A 163 18.95 -3.00 14.11
N GLY A 164 19.21 -3.74 15.18
CA GLY A 164 20.53 -3.81 15.80
C GLY A 164 21.02 -2.50 16.41
N GLY A 165 20.12 -1.63 16.85
CA GLY A 165 20.46 -0.33 17.43
C GLY A 165 20.77 0.76 16.41
N ILE A 166 20.72 0.48 15.11
CA ILE A 166 21.05 1.46 14.06
C ILE A 166 19.80 2.10 13.43
N ARG A 167 19.98 3.28 12.84
CA ARG A 167 18.97 3.94 12.01
C ARG A 167 19.11 3.47 10.57
N VAL A 168 18.22 2.57 10.14
CA VAL A 168 18.14 2.12 8.74
C VAL A 168 17.64 3.24 7.81
N GLY A 169 17.81 3.08 6.50
CA GLY A 169 17.60 4.11 5.48
C GLY A 169 16.28 4.89 5.56
N VAL A 170 15.18 4.26 6.06
CA VAL A 170 13.87 4.95 6.20
C VAL A 170 13.90 6.06 7.25
N TYR A 171 14.67 5.90 8.33
CA TYR A 171 14.77 6.86 9.44
C TYR A 171 15.78 7.98 9.22
N LEU A 172 16.54 7.92 8.14
CA LEU A 172 17.53 8.93 7.77
C LEU A 172 16.87 10.01 6.91
N ASP A 173 17.21 11.27 7.15
CA ASP A 173 16.80 12.36 6.26
C ASP A 173 17.74 12.49 5.06
N THR A 174 17.26 13.07 3.96
CA THR A 174 18.06 13.29 2.72
C THR A 174 19.30 14.17 2.95
N THR A 175 19.30 15.01 3.99
CA THR A 175 20.44 15.84 4.37
C THR A 175 21.53 15.08 5.14
N GLU A 176 21.27 13.83 5.56
CA GLU A 176 22.23 13.03 6.30
C GLU A 176 23.12 12.20 5.35
N PRO A 177 24.45 12.26 5.45
CA PRO A 177 25.35 11.51 4.56
C PRO A 177 25.07 9.99 4.54
N LYS A 178 24.66 9.41 5.68
CA LYS A 178 24.28 7.99 5.76
C LYS A 178 23.06 7.66 4.90
N HIS A 179 22.14 8.61 4.66
CA HIS A 179 21.00 8.39 3.77
C HIS A 179 21.46 8.11 2.34
N ALA A 180 22.35 8.95 1.81
CA ALA A 180 22.88 8.77 0.46
C ALA A 180 23.56 7.39 0.30
N LYS A 181 24.37 6.97 1.29
CA LYS A 181 25.02 5.65 1.29
C LYS A 181 24.00 4.50 1.26
N ALA A 182 23.06 4.49 2.22
CA ALA A 182 22.04 3.44 2.33
C ALA A 182 21.13 3.40 1.08
N LYS A 183 20.79 4.56 0.54
CA LYS A 183 19.95 4.68 -0.66
C LYS A 183 20.66 4.19 -1.91
N SER A 184 21.93 4.60 -2.13
CA SER A 184 22.75 4.13 -3.24
C SER A 184 22.98 2.63 -3.18
N PHE A 185 23.28 2.10 -2.00
CA PHE A 185 23.42 0.66 -1.78
C PHE A 185 22.13 -0.10 -2.14
N ALA A 186 20.96 0.36 -1.68
CA ALA A 186 19.68 -0.25 -2.02
C ALA A 186 19.39 -0.21 -3.53
N MET A 187 19.74 0.88 -4.21
CA MET A 187 19.59 1.00 -5.67
C MET A 187 20.54 0.05 -6.43
N GLU A 188 21.77 -0.11 -5.97
CA GLU A 188 22.73 -1.04 -6.57
C GLU A 188 22.32 -2.50 -6.39
N ILE A 189 21.84 -2.89 -5.20
CA ILE A 189 21.29 -4.23 -4.97
C ILE A 189 20.18 -4.55 -5.98
N LEU A 190 19.24 -3.61 -6.18
CA LEU A 190 18.14 -3.78 -7.12
C LEU A 190 18.65 -3.90 -8.57
N LYS A 191 19.66 -3.13 -8.95
CA LYS A 191 20.27 -3.22 -10.27
C LYS A 191 20.91 -4.59 -10.50
N ARG A 192 21.72 -5.06 -9.56
CA ARG A 192 22.36 -6.39 -9.60
C ARG A 192 21.35 -7.53 -9.60
N SER A 193 20.32 -7.42 -8.78
CA SER A 193 19.26 -8.43 -8.70
C SER A 193 18.51 -8.63 -10.01
N SER A 194 18.50 -7.64 -10.90
CA SER A 194 17.80 -7.72 -12.19
C SER A 194 18.26 -8.89 -13.07
N GLU A 195 19.51 -9.34 -12.92
CA GLU A 195 20.07 -10.47 -13.68
C GLU A 195 19.43 -11.82 -13.30
N VAL A 196 19.05 -11.98 -12.04
CA VAL A 196 18.46 -13.22 -11.52
C VAL A 196 16.96 -13.11 -11.24
N TRP A 197 16.43 -11.89 -11.22
CA TRP A 197 15.07 -11.56 -10.77
C TRP A 197 14.00 -12.39 -11.44
N LEU A 198 14.00 -12.42 -12.77
CA LEU A 198 12.97 -13.14 -13.52
C LEU A 198 13.02 -14.64 -13.27
N ARG A 199 14.22 -15.23 -13.30
CA ARG A 199 14.42 -16.67 -13.08
C ARG A 199 13.92 -17.07 -11.69
N GLU A 200 14.36 -16.34 -10.66
CA GLU A 200 13.97 -16.61 -9.27
C GLU A 200 12.47 -16.39 -9.04
N LEU A 201 11.90 -15.34 -9.65
CA LEU A 201 10.47 -15.10 -9.56
C LEU A 201 9.67 -16.25 -10.17
N LEU A 202 9.98 -16.65 -11.41
CA LEU A 202 9.24 -17.69 -12.11
C LEU A 202 9.34 -19.04 -11.40
N SER A 203 10.53 -19.44 -10.97
CA SER A 203 10.74 -20.70 -10.22
C SER A 203 9.91 -20.76 -8.93
N ASN A 204 9.85 -19.66 -8.17
CA ASN A 204 9.05 -19.60 -6.95
C ASN A 204 7.55 -19.52 -7.24
N LEU A 205 7.13 -18.90 -8.34
CA LEU A 205 5.74 -18.87 -8.78
C LEU A 205 5.27 -20.26 -9.23
N ASP A 206 6.10 -21.04 -9.92
CA ASP A 206 5.74 -22.41 -10.32
C ASP A 206 5.44 -23.27 -9.11
N THR A 207 6.32 -23.28 -8.10
CA THR A 207 6.09 -23.98 -6.84
C THR A 207 4.82 -23.47 -6.12
N PHE A 208 4.60 -22.17 -6.14
CA PHE A 208 3.43 -21.54 -5.53
C PHE A 208 2.13 -22.01 -6.20
N TRP A 209 2.06 -21.95 -7.54
CA TRP A 209 0.86 -22.36 -8.26
C TRP A 209 0.58 -23.86 -8.17
N GLU A 210 1.61 -24.71 -8.21
CA GLU A 210 1.48 -26.15 -7.98
C GLU A 210 0.88 -26.47 -6.60
N THR A 211 1.32 -25.72 -5.57
CA THR A 211 0.74 -25.83 -4.22
C THR A 211 -0.73 -25.43 -4.22
N VAL A 212 -1.09 -24.28 -4.84
CA VAL A 212 -2.48 -23.82 -4.95
C VAL A 212 -3.35 -24.84 -5.70
N GLU A 213 -2.88 -25.39 -6.82
CA GLU A 213 -3.58 -26.43 -7.57
C GLU A 213 -3.82 -27.69 -6.73
N SER A 214 -2.77 -28.15 -6.01
CA SER A 214 -2.88 -29.30 -5.10
C SER A 214 -3.90 -29.06 -3.98
N ASP A 215 -3.91 -27.86 -3.40
CA ASP A 215 -4.81 -27.53 -2.29
C ASP A 215 -6.26 -27.38 -2.75
N ILE A 216 -6.50 -26.80 -3.92
CA ILE A 216 -7.83 -26.72 -4.54
C ILE A 216 -8.37 -28.13 -4.84
N SER A 217 -7.50 -29.04 -5.33
CA SER A 217 -7.94 -30.40 -5.65
C SER A 217 -8.41 -31.22 -4.43
N LYS A 218 -8.05 -30.79 -3.23
CA LYS A 218 -8.41 -31.44 -1.95
C LYS A 218 -9.61 -30.78 -1.26
N ASN A 219 -10.05 -29.60 -1.72
CA ASN A 219 -11.06 -28.79 -1.04
C ASN A 219 -12.05 -28.20 -2.03
N ASP A 220 -13.29 -28.67 -2.01
CA ASP A 220 -14.37 -28.20 -2.91
C ASP A 220 -14.69 -26.71 -2.78
N ASP A 221 -14.47 -26.12 -1.61
CA ASP A 221 -14.69 -24.68 -1.33
C ASP A 221 -13.52 -23.77 -1.79
N GLY A 222 -12.47 -24.36 -2.39
CA GLY A 222 -11.23 -23.68 -2.76
C GLY A 222 -10.19 -23.68 -1.64
N ALA A 223 -9.08 -23.00 -1.86
CA ALA A 223 -7.94 -22.98 -0.96
C ALA A 223 -7.41 -21.56 -0.70
N SER A 224 -6.98 -21.31 0.55
CA SER A 224 -6.25 -20.07 0.87
C SER A 224 -4.85 -20.13 0.25
N TYR A 225 -4.49 -19.09 -0.49
CA TYR A 225 -3.16 -18.98 -1.09
C TYR A 225 -2.20 -18.06 -0.33
N LEU A 226 -2.66 -17.41 0.75
CA LEU A 226 -1.89 -16.36 1.43
C LEU A 226 -0.56 -16.85 2.01
N ILE A 227 -0.55 -18.02 2.66
CA ILE A 227 0.66 -18.60 3.25
C ILE A 227 1.64 -19.00 2.15
N GLY A 228 1.15 -19.66 1.09
CA GLY A 228 1.96 -20.03 -0.07
C GLY A 228 2.59 -18.83 -0.75
N LEU A 229 1.82 -17.74 -0.90
CA LEU A 229 2.30 -16.47 -1.46
C LEU A 229 3.38 -15.84 -0.59
N GLN A 230 3.21 -15.81 0.73
CA GLN A 230 4.22 -15.27 1.65
C GLN A 230 5.54 -16.05 1.58
N ARG A 231 5.46 -17.38 1.52
CA ARG A 231 6.65 -18.24 1.33
C ARG A 231 7.32 -17.96 -0.03
N CYS A 232 6.53 -17.89 -1.08
CA CYS A 232 7.01 -17.55 -2.44
C CYS A 232 7.76 -16.21 -2.45
N ILE A 233 7.16 -15.16 -1.88
CA ILE A 233 7.74 -13.82 -1.81
C ILE A 233 9.04 -13.84 -0.99
N PHE A 234 9.07 -14.50 0.16
CA PHE A 234 10.25 -14.60 1.01
C PHE A 234 11.42 -15.27 0.28
N ASN A 235 11.19 -16.46 -0.30
CA ASN A 235 12.22 -17.23 -0.98
C ASN A 235 12.77 -16.45 -2.18
N PHE A 236 11.88 -15.90 -3.01
CA PHE A 236 12.23 -15.08 -4.15
C PHE A 236 13.10 -13.87 -3.75
N LEU A 237 12.63 -13.05 -2.78
CA LEU A 237 13.33 -11.84 -2.39
C LEU A 237 14.67 -12.12 -1.69
N SER A 238 14.73 -13.16 -0.86
CA SER A 238 15.98 -13.55 -0.21
C SER A 238 17.04 -13.88 -1.25
N THR A 239 16.73 -14.75 -2.20
CA THR A 239 17.68 -15.12 -3.25
C THR A 239 18.00 -13.95 -4.18
N ALA A 240 16.97 -13.24 -4.67
CA ALA A 240 17.18 -12.19 -5.67
C ALA A 240 17.90 -10.95 -5.13
N LEU A 241 17.58 -10.49 -3.91
CA LEU A 241 18.17 -9.27 -3.35
C LEU A 241 19.49 -9.51 -2.62
N THR A 242 19.65 -10.66 -1.98
CA THR A 242 20.79 -10.88 -1.09
C THR A 242 21.74 -11.99 -1.58
N GLY A 243 21.31 -12.80 -2.55
CA GLY A 243 22.02 -14.01 -2.97
C GLY A 243 21.87 -15.18 -2.00
N ALA A 244 21.30 -14.96 -0.81
CA ALA A 244 21.11 -16.02 0.20
C ALA A 244 19.88 -16.87 -0.12
N ASN A 245 20.11 -18.10 -0.60
CA ASN A 245 19.03 -19.03 -0.92
C ASN A 245 18.53 -19.73 0.34
N PRO A 246 17.23 -19.58 0.71
CA PRO A 246 16.66 -20.23 1.90
C PRO A 246 16.83 -21.76 1.93
N SER A 247 16.92 -22.42 0.78
CA SER A 247 17.05 -23.89 0.71
C SER A 247 18.32 -24.46 1.35
N VAL A 248 19.36 -23.63 1.57
CA VAL A 248 20.61 -24.08 2.24
C VAL A 248 20.44 -24.27 3.76
N SER A 249 19.34 -23.77 4.32
CA SER A 249 19.02 -23.92 5.75
C SER A 249 17.59 -24.44 5.93
N PRO A 250 17.40 -25.69 6.41
CA PRO A 250 16.07 -26.28 6.57
C PRO A 250 15.12 -25.42 7.44
N ASP A 251 15.63 -24.81 8.51
CA ASP A 251 14.82 -23.96 9.40
C ASP A 251 14.38 -22.66 8.68
N ILE A 252 15.26 -22.05 7.91
CA ILE A 252 14.92 -20.83 7.14
C ILE A 252 13.98 -21.16 5.97
N ALA A 253 14.20 -22.27 5.27
CA ALA A 253 13.34 -22.70 4.18
C ALA A 253 11.89 -22.93 4.65
N GLU A 254 11.71 -23.52 5.83
CA GLU A 254 10.39 -23.81 6.40
C GLU A 254 9.78 -22.62 7.15
N ASN A 255 10.57 -21.89 7.92
CA ASN A 255 10.09 -20.93 8.91
C ASN A 255 10.54 -19.48 8.67
N GLY A 256 11.49 -19.22 7.77
CA GLY A 256 12.07 -17.88 7.55
C GLY A 256 11.00 -16.82 7.23
N TRP A 257 10.03 -17.14 6.39
CA TRP A 257 8.91 -16.25 6.10
C TRP A 257 8.05 -15.95 7.33
N LYS A 258 7.83 -16.92 8.22
CA LYS A 258 7.10 -16.74 9.49
C LYS A 258 7.87 -15.84 10.46
N MET A 259 9.19 -16.03 10.54
CA MET A 259 10.08 -15.21 11.36
C MET A 259 10.06 -13.76 10.91
N LEU A 260 10.15 -13.54 9.59
CA LEU A 260 10.11 -12.21 8.98
C LEU A 260 8.74 -11.54 9.15
N ASP A 261 7.64 -12.28 8.92
CA ASP A 261 6.27 -11.80 9.08
C ASP A 261 5.98 -11.40 10.55
N LYS A 262 6.45 -12.19 11.51
CA LYS A 262 6.31 -11.89 12.93
C LYS A 262 7.13 -10.66 13.34
N TRP A 263 8.39 -10.56 12.86
CA TRP A 263 9.25 -9.41 13.11
C TRP A 263 8.62 -8.11 12.55
N LEU A 264 8.04 -8.17 11.36
CA LEU A 264 7.34 -7.04 10.75
C LEU A 264 6.06 -6.68 11.52
N ALA A 265 5.23 -7.68 11.84
CA ALA A 265 3.94 -7.48 12.49
C ALA A 265 4.08 -6.77 13.84
N ILE A 266 5.01 -7.21 14.69
CA ILE A 266 5.16 -6.68 16.04
C ILE A 266 5.52 -5.19 16.06
N GLN A 267 6.18 -4.69 15.01
CA GLN A 267 6.56 -3.29 14.86
C GLN A 267 5.38 -2.38 14.55
N VAL A 268 4.36 -2.88 13.86
CA VAL A 268 3.24 -2.07 13.35
C VAL A 268 1.90 -2.37 14.02
N ILE A 269 1.85 -3.35 14.94
CA ILE A 269 0.62 -3.65 15.71
C ILE A 269 -0.03 -2.41 16.33
N PRO A 270 0.72 -1.44 16.94
CA PRO A 270 0.11 -0.25 17.53
C PRO A 270 -0.70 0.60 16.54
N THR A 271 -0.53 0.37 15.24
CA THR A 271 -1.16 1.15 14.17
C THR A 271 -2.15 0.32 13.34
N THR A 272 -2.30 -0.97 13.66
CA THR A 272 -3.09 -1.91 12.87
C THR A 272 -4.43 -2.20 13.54
N LYS A 273 -5.55 -1.90 12.86
CA LYS A 273 -6.88 -2.28 13.32
C LYS A 273 -7.16 -3.73 12.95
N ILE A 274 -7.47 -4.55 13.95
CA ILE A 274 -7.96 -5.92 13.78
C ILE A 274 -9.50 -5.94 13.79
N GLY A 275 -10.11 -5.22 14.73
CA GLY A 275 -11.56 -5.02 14.81
C GLY A 275 -12.33 -6.18 15.45
N ILE A 276 -11.65 -7.11 16.11
CA ILE A 276 -12.26 -8.31 16.68
C ILE A 276 -12.48 -8.17 18.20
N LEU A 277 -11.56 -7.53 18.90
CA LEU A 277 -11.50 -7.47 20.35
C LEU A 277 -11.79 -6.09 20.94
N GLN A 278 -12.51 -5.25 20.26
CA GLN A 278 -12.88 -3.92 20.74
C GLN A 278 -13.76 -4.00 22.00
N PRO A 279 -13.53 -3.25 23.09
CA PRO A 279 -12.49 -2.22 23.26
C PRO A 279 -11.12 -2.73 23.75
N LEU A 280 -10.95 -4.02 23.98
CA LEU A 280 -9.69 -4.59 24.49
C LEU A 280 -8.52 -4.33 23.51
N GLU A 281 -8.80 -4.34 22.22
CA GLU A 281 -7.84 -4.02 21.17
C GLU A 281 -7.16 -2.67 21.41
N GLU A 282 -7.93 -1.65 21.82
CA GLU A 282 -7.40 -0.31 22.11
C GLU A 282 -6.38 -0.32 23.25
N ILE A 283 -6.63 -1.13 24.27
CA ILE A 283 -5.75 -1.23 25.45
C ILE A 283 -4.52 -2.06 25.12
N PHE A 284 -4.72 -3.27 24.55
CA PHE A 284 -3.66 -4.25 24.42
C PHE A 284 -2.82 -4.11 23.15
N LEU A 285 -3.40 -3.61 22.06
CA LEU A 285 -2.67 -3.51 20.78
C LEU A 285 -2.18 -2.08 20.48
N HIS A 286 -2.99 -1.06 20.73
CA HIS A 286 -2.71 0.30 20.25
C HIS A 286 -2.06 1.22 21.29
N SER A 287 -1.83 0.75 22.52
CA SER A 287 -1.33 1.59 23.62
C SER A 287 0.16 1.45 23.90
N TRP A 288 0.85 0.52 23.26
CA TRP A 288 2.23 0.14 23.59
C TRP A 288 3.09 0.06 22.34
N ALA A 289 4.37 0.43 22.49
CA ALA A 289 5.42 -0.03 21.57
C ALA A 289 5.88 -1.40 22.03
N TYR A 290 5.74 -2.41 21.18
CA TYR A 290 6.10 -3.78 21.56
C TYR A 290 7.62 -3.94 21.64
N PRO A 291 8.12 -4.64 22.68
CA PRO A 291 9.55 -4.79 22.87
C PRO A 291 10.14 -5.82 21.89
N PHE A 292 11.38 -5.57 21.46
CA PHE A 292 12.11 -6.40 20.50
C PHE A 292 12.32 -7.84 20.98
N PHE A 293 12.46 -8.07 22.29
CA PHE A 293 12.71 -9.42 22.82
C PHE A 293 11.68 -10.46 22.40
N LEU A 294 10.46 -10.06 22.04
CA LEU A 294 9.40 -10.95 21.54
C LEU A 294 9.75 -11.63 20.20
N VAL A 295 10.68 -11.06 19.46
CA VAL A 295 11.10 -11.54 18.14
C VAL A 295 12.62 -11.68 18.01
N ALA A 296 13.37 -11.40 19.07
CA ALA A 296 14.84 -11.36 19.05
C ALA A 296 15.46 -12.67 18.55
N GLY A 297 14.93 -13.83 19.00
CA GLY A 297 15.42 -15.13 18.56
C GLY A 297 15.18 -15.41 17.06
N ASP A 298 14.00 -15.06 16.57
CA ASP A 298 13.65 -15.20 15.16
C ASP A 298 14.49 -14.25 14.29
N TYR A 299 14.65 -13.01 14.74
CA TYR A 299 15.47 -12.01 14.04
C TYR A 299 16.95 -12.39 14.00
N GLN A 300 17.49 -12.92 15.09
CA GLN A 300 18.88 -13.38 15.12
C GLN A 300 19.13 -14.53 14.14
N LYS A 301 18.18 -15.45 13.96
CA LYS A 301 18.28 -16.51 12.95
C LYS A 301 18.31 -15.93 11.54
N LEU A 302 17.45 -14.96 11.22
CA LEU A 302 17.46 -14.26 9.93
C LEU A 302 18.76 -13.48 9.73
N TYR A 303 19.25 -12.78 10.76
CA TYR A 303 20.51 -12.05 10.72
C TYR A 303 21.69 -12.99 10.43
N ASN A 304 21.81 -14.11 11.16
CA ASN A 304 22.88 -15.09 10.95
C ASN A 304 22.81 -15.67 9.54
N PHE A 305 21.61 -16.05 9.10
CA PHE A 305 21.40 -16.58 7.75
C PHE A 305 21.89 -15.61 6.65
N ILE A 306 21.50 -14.35 6.70
CA ILE A 306 21.95 -13.34 5.74
C ILE A 306 23.45 -13.09 5.89
N SER A 307 23.95 -12.95 7.12
CA SER A 307 25.37 -12.71 7.40
C SER A 307 26.28 -13.82 6.86
N GLU A 308 25.83 -15.07 6.90
CA GLU A 308 26.61 -16.24 6.45
C GLU A 308 26.51 -16.48 4.93
N ASN A 309 25.36 -16.13 4.32
CA ASN A 309 25.06 -16.56 2.95
C ASN A 309 25.00 -15.40 1.93
N ALA A 310 25.07 -14.12 2.35
CA ALA A 310 25.03 -12.95 1.46
C ALA A 310 26.43 -12.27 1.32
N GLY A 311 27.51 -13.03 1.34
CA GLY A 311 28.88 -12.52 1.40
C GLY A 311 29.22 -11.47 0.35
N ASP A 312 28.79 -11.67 -0.91
CA ASP A 312 29.08 -10.74 -2.00
C ASP A 312 28.38 -9.39 -1.83
N VAL A 313 27.11 -9.41 -1.36
CA VAL A 313 26.35 -8.19 -1.13
C VAL A 313 26.83 -7.47 0.13
N ILE A 314 27.28 -8.21 1.15
CA ILE A 314 27.87 -7.64 2.36
C ILE A 314 29.20 -6.95 2.02
N ARG A 315 30.07 -7.61 1.25
CA ARG A 315 31.34 -7.04 0.77
C ARG A 315 31.09 -5.77 -0.06
N LEU A 316 30.13 -5.78 -0.96
CA LEU A 316 29.73 -4.60 -1.72
C LEU A 316 29.33 -3.42 -0.79
N GLY A 317 28.56 -3.69 0.25
CA GLY A 317 28.15 -2.67 1.24
C GLY A 317 29.36 -2.02 1.93
N ASP A 318 30.34 -2.81 2.30
CA ASP A 318 31.57 -2.35 2.98
C ASP A 318 32.52 -1.61 2.01
N GLU A 319 32.94 -2.26 0.94
CA GLU A 319 33.97 -1.76 0.04
C GLU A 319 33.53 -0.55 -0.80
N GLU A 320 32.29 -0.54 -1.30
CA GLU A 320 31.85 0.50 -2.22
C GLU A 320 30.99 1.59 -1.54
N TYR A 321 30.26 1.23 -0.48
CA TYR A 321 29.33 2.17 0.19
C TYR A 321 29.77 2.57 1.60
N GLY A 322 30.83 1.96 2.14
CA GLY A 322 31.35 2.25 3.48
C GLY A 322 30.30 2.02 4.57
N LEU A 323 29.51 0.96 4.43
CA LEU A 323 28.61 0.44 5.44
C LEU A 323 29.34 -0.70 6.16
N THR A 324 29.36 -0.71 7.50
CA THR A 324 29.90 -1.86 8.22
C THR A 324 29.10 -3.13 7.90
N ARG A 325 29.67 -4.31 8.21
CA ARG A 325 28.95 -5.59 8.04
C ARG A 325 27.58 -5.56 8.69
N ASP A 326 27.49 -5.09 9.94
CA ASP A 326 26.25 -5.01 10.69
C ASP A 326 25.27 -4.02 10.06
N GLU A 327 25.73 -2.82 9.68
CA GLU A 327 24.90 -1.84 8.98
C GLU A 327 24.36 -2.43 7.66
N THR A 328 25.16 -3.19 6.94
CA THR A 328 24.77 -3.84 5.69
C THR A 328 23.69 -4.88 5.94
N VAL A 329 23.90 -5.82 6.87
CA VAL A 329 22.94 -6.90 7.14
C VAL A 329 21.61 -6.34 7.66
N HIS A 330 21.64 -5.37 8.57
CA HIS A 330 20.42 -4.75 9.09
C HIS A 330 19.67 -3.96 8.02
N ASN A 331 20.35 -3.23 7.13
CA ASN A 331 19.70 -2.57 5.99
C ASN A 331 19.14 -3.58 4.98
N LEU A 332 19.83 -4.70 4.72
CA LEU A 332 19.33 -5.78 3.86
C LEU A 332 18.05 -6.40 4.43
N LEU A 333 18.03 -6.76 5.71
CA LEU A 333 16.84 -7.29 6.38
C LEU A 333 15.67 -6.29 6.36
N PHE A 334 15.97 -5.00 6.52
CA PHE A 334 14.95 -3.97 6.44
C PHE A 334 14.39 -3.82 5.03
N VAL A 335 15.26 -3.73 4.01
CA VAL A 335 14.84 -3.59 2.60
C VAL A 335 14.08 -4.83 2.14
N MET A 336 14.59 -6.02 2.43
CA MET A 336 13.96 -7.28 2.06
C MET A 336 12.65 -7.50 2.83
N GLY A 337 12.66 -7.32 4.14
CA GLY A 337 11.56 -7.67 5.04
C GLY A 337 10.51 -6.57 5.14
N PHE A 338 10.88 -5.41 5.67
CA PHE A 338 9.91 -4.34 5.93
C PHE A 338 9.37 -3.74 4.62
N ASN A 339 10.27 -3.40 3.70
CA ASN A 339 9.86 -2.74 2.46
C ASN A 339 9.30 -3.73 1.42
N ALA A 340 10.10 -4.72 0.98
CA ALA A 340 9.72 -5.55 -0.14
C ALA A 340 8.71 -6.64 0.25
N TYR A 341 9.05 -7.50 1.22
CA TYR A 341 8.15 -8.57 1.67
C TYR A 341 6.84 -8.00 2.24
N GLY A 342 6.90 -6.99 3.12
CA GLY A 342 5.72 -6.34 3.68
C GLY A 342 4.86 -5.69 2.60
N GLY A 343 5.47 -4.96 1.67
CA GLY A 343 4.77 -4.33 0.55
C GLY A 343 4.06 -5.32 -0.36
N PHE A 344 4.72 -6.37 -0.80
CA PHE A 344 4.13 -7.41 -1.65
C PHE A 344 3.07 -8.23 -0.92
N SER A 345 3.27 -8.55 0.37
CA SER A 345 2.29 -9.30 1.17
C SER A 345 0.95 -8.56 1.33
N VAL A 346 0.96 -7.23 1.23
CA VAL A 346 -0.25 -6.40 1.23
C VAL A 346 -0.81 -6.20 -0.18
N PHE A 347 0.04 -5.95 -1.15
CA PHE A 347 -0.36 -5.54 -2.49
C PHE A 347 -0.85 -6.72 -3.35
N LEU A 348 -0.08 -7.84 -3.40
CA LEU A 348 -0.37 -8.94 -4.30
C LEU A 348 -1.73 -9.62 -4.05
N PRO A 349 -2.16 -9.88 -2.80
CA PRO A 349 -3.52 -10.38 -2.58
C PRO A 349 -4.62 -9.43 -3.09
N SER A 350 -4.42 -8.11 -2.97
CA SER A 350 -5.37 -7.15 -3.55
C SER A 350 -5.43 -7.25 -5.07
N LEU A 351 -4.28 -7.41 -5.73
CA LEU A 351 -4.18 -7.56 -7.18
C LEU A 351 -4.78 -8.88 -7.66
N ILE A 352 -4.38 -10.01 -7.07
CA ILE A 352 -4.89 -11.35 -7.41
C ILE A 352 -6.40 -11.41 -7.17
N GLY A 353 -6.86 -10.91 -6.01
CA GLY A 353 -8.28 -10.91 -5.68
C GLY A 353 -9.13 -10.04 -6.60
N ARG A 354 -8.57 -8.94 -7.11
CA ARG A 354 -9.24 -8.09 -8.11
C ARG A 354 -9.43 -8.84 -9.42
N ILE A 355 -8.42 -9.58 -9.85
CA ILE A 355 -8.47 -10.38 -11.08
C ILE A 355 -9.38 -11.60 -10.89
N ALA A 356 -9.21 -12.37 -9.81
CA ALA A 356 -9.96 -13.59 -9.54
C ALA A 356 -11.46 -13.34 -9.28
N GLY A 357 -11.81 -12.18 -8.73
CA GLY A 357 -13.20 -11.75 -8.50
C GLY A 357 -13.84 -11.02 -9.68
N ASP A 358 -13.16 -10.90 -10.82
CA ASP A 358 -13.69 -10.19 -11.98
C ASP A 358 -14.84 -10.94 -12.65
N THR A 359 -15.88 -10.19 -13.01
CA THR A 359 -17.04 -10.66 -13.76
C THR A 359 -17.29 -9.82 -15.03
N SER A 360 -16.40 -8.88 -15.35
CA SER A 360 -16.56 -7.92 -16.45
C SER A 360 -15.89 -8.36 -17.76
N GLY A 361 -15.18 -9.52 -17.76
CA GLY A 361 -14.39 -9.99 -18.90
C GLY A 361 -12.95 -9.47 -18.92
N LEU A 362 -12.49 -8.88 -17.83
CA LEU A 362 -11.10 -8.40 -17.71
C LEU A 362 -10.08 -9.53 -17.89
N GLN A 363 -10.35 -10.72 -17.35
CA GLN A 363 -9.43 -11.86 -17.46
C GLN A 363 -9.18 -12.27 -18.91
N GLU A 364 -10.22 -12.28 -19.73
CA GLU A 364 -10.08 -12.60 -21.16
C GLU A 364 -9.22 -11.57 -21.90
N ARG A 365 -9.40 -10.30 -21.60
CA ARG A 365 -8.61 -9.21 -22.17
C ARG A 365 -7.13 -9.29 -21.76
N LEU A 366 -6.85 -9.53 -20.48
CA LEU A 366 -5.50 -9.73 -19.96
C LEU A 366 -4.83 -10.94 -20.59
N ARG A 367 -5.53 -12.09 -20.65
CA ARG A 367 -5.06 -13.30 -21.30
C ARG A 367 -4.70 -13.06 -22.77
N THR A 368 -5.56 -12.36 -23.49
CA THR A 368 -5.35 -12.03 -24.91
C THR A 368 -4.11 -11.17 -25.10
N GLU A 369 -3.93 -10.12 -24.30
CA GLU A 369 -2.74 -9.27 -24.37
C GLU A 369 -1.47 -10.06 -24.04
N VAL A 370 -1.45 -10.80 -22.93
CA VAL A 370 -0.30 -11.60 -22.49
C VAL A 370 0.13 -12.62 -23.54
N ARG A 371 -0.81 -13.41 -24.04
CA ARG A 371 -0.49 -14.47 -25.01
C ARG A 371 -0.09 -13.91 -26.36
N LYS A 372 -0.68 -12.80 -26.78
CA LYS A 372 -0.27 -12.11 -28.01
C LYS A 372 1.18 -11.62 -27.92
N VAL A 373 1.53 -10.96 -26.82
CA VAL A 373 2.88 -10.38 -26.64
C VAL A 373 3.92 -11.48 -26.43
N CYS A 374 3.65 -12.48 -25.58
CA CYS A 374 4.58 -13.58 -25.33
C CYS A 374 4.67 -14.58 -26.50
N GLY A 375 3.60 -14.76 -27.26
CA GLY A 375 3.54 -15.70 -28.39
C GLY A 375 4.33 -15.28 -29.63
N SER A 376 4.84 -14.03 -29.67
CA SER A 376 5.70 -13.53 -30.74
C SER A 376 7.13 -14.10 -30.74
N GLY A 377 7.40 -15.15 -29.98
CA GLY A 377 8.70 -15.84 -29.91
C GLY A 377 9.68 -15.31 -28.86
N SER A 378 9.33 -14.22 -28.17
CA SER A 378 10.20 -13.59 -27.18
C SER A 378 10.04 -14.14 -25.76
N GLY A 379 8.98 -14.93 -25.49
CA GLY A 379 8.65 -15.43 -24.16
C GLY A 379 8.37 -14.32 -23.13
N LEU A 380 8.21 -14.70 -21.86
CA LEU A 380 8.01 -13.74 -20.77
C LEU A 380 9.35 -13.18 -20.29
N ASN A 381 9.52 -11.87 -20.36
CA ASN A 381 10.70 -11.14 -19.90
C ASN A 381 10.37 -9.66 -19.59
N PHE A 382 11.32 -8.90 -19.08
CA PHE A 382 11.13 -7.48 -18.75
C PHE A 382 10.70 -6.61 -19.94
N ARG A 383 11.20 -6.92 -21.13
CA ARG A 383 10.84 -6.18 -22.35
C ARG A 383 9.38 -6.45 -22.73
N THR A 384 8.99 -7.73 -22.81
CA THR A 384 7.63 -8.12 -23.21
C THR A 384 6.59 -7.59 -22.23
N VAL A 385 6.85 -7.60 -20.92
CA VAL A 385 5.95 -7.01 -19.93
C VAL A 385 5.80 -5.50 -20.12
N ASN A 386 6.83 -4.79 -20.53
CA ASN A 386 6.73 -3.36 -20.81
C ASN A 386 5.83 -3.02 -22.01
N GLU A 387 5.59 -3.97 -22.90
CA GLU A 387 4.69 -3.84 -24.04
C GLU A 387 3.21 -4.13 -23.68
N MET A 388 2.93 -4.68 -22.48
CA MET A 388 1.59 -5.01 -21.99
C MET A 388 0.92 -3.82 -21.31
N GLU A 389 0.25 -2.97 -22.07
CA GLU A 389 -0.34 -1.73 -21.54
C GLU A 389 -1.49 -1.98 -20.57
N LEU A 390 -2.39 -2.91 -20.87
CA LEU A 390 -3.52 -3.25 -20.00
C LEU A 390 -3.07 -3.90 -18.69
N VAL A 391 -2.13 -4.84 -18.76
CA VAL A 391 -1.53 -5.48 -17.57
C VAL A 391 -0.95 -4.42 -16.64
N LYS A 392 -0.13 -3.50 -17.17
CA LYS A 392 0.43 -2.39 -16.36
C LYS A 392 -0.64 -1.46 -15.80
N SER A 393 -1.66 -1.15 -16.60
CA SER A 393 -2.77 -0.31 -16.15
C SER A 393 -3.54 -0.93 -14.99
N VAL A 394 -3.78 -2.23 -15.01
CA VAL A 394 -4.40 -2.99 -13.90
C VAL A 394 -3.54 -2.94 -12.63
N VAL A 395 -2.22 -3.04 -12.77
CA VAL A 395 -1.29 -2.87 -11.64
C VAL A 395 -1.40 -1.47 -11.05
N TYR A 396 -1.34 -0.44 -11.87
CA TYR A 396 -1.43 0.96 -11.42
C TYR A 396 -2.80 1.28 -10.79
N GLU A 397 -3.89 0.81 -11.38
CA GLU A 397 -5.23 1.03 -10.85
C GLU A 397 -5.44 0.31 -9.50
N THR A 398 -4.83 -0.87 -9.33
CA THR A 398 -4.82 -1.56 -8.05
C THR A 398 -4.02 -0.77 -7.00
N LEU A 399 -2.85 -0.22 -7.34
CA LEU A 399 -2.05 0.62 -6.46
C LEU A 399 -2.78 1.93 -6.10
N ARG A 400 -3.54 2.50 -7.04
CA ARG A 400 -4.35 3.69 -6.81
C ARG A 400 -5.43 3.45 -5.76
N LEU A 401 -6.18 2.37 -5.90
CA LEU A 401 -7.30 2.07 -5.01
C LEU A 401 -6.88 1.41 -3.70
N ASN A 402 -5.78 0.64 -3.72
CA ASN A 402 -5.30 -0.17 -2.60
C ASN A 402 -3.78 0.02 -2.41
N PRO A 403 -3.31 1.23 -2.07
CA PRO A 403 -1.89 1.47 -1.83
C PRO A 403 -1.41 0.64 -0.63
N PRO A 404 -0.22 0.01 -0.70
CA PRO A 404 0.30 -0.84 0.38
C PRO A 404 0.59 -0.05 1.66
N VAL A 405 0.93 1.23 1.54
CA VAL A 405 1.17 2.13 2.68
C VAL A 405 0.15 3.27 2.61
N PRO A 406 -0.92 3.21 3.42
CA PRO A 406 -2.04 4.15 3.29
C PRO A 406 -1.73 5.56 3.80
N LEU A 407 -0.79 5.72 4.73
CA LEU A 407 -0.44 7.00 5.34
C LEU A 407 0.97 7.42 4.95
N GLN A 408 1.12 8.68 4.56
CA GLN A 408 2.41 9.30 4.28
C GLN A 408 2.61 10.51 5.18
N TYR A 409 3.82 10.66 5.71
CA TYR A 409 4.14 11.71 6.66
C TYR A 409 5.38 12.48 6.25
N ALA A 410 5.43 13.76 6.65
CA ALA A 410 6.63 14.59 6.57
C ALA A 410 6.53 15.75 7.56
N ARG A 411 7.66 16.25 8.07
CA ARG A 411 7.74 17.36 9.01
C ARG A 411 8.20 18.63 8.30
N ALA A 412 7.52 19.74 8.53
CA ALA A 412 7.89 21.05 7.98
C ALA A 412 9.28 21.50 8.48
N ARG A 413 10.22 21.79 7.56
CA ARG A 413 11.56 22.30 7.89
C ARG A 413 11.50 23.75 8.38
N ASP A 414 10.67 24.55 7.74
CA ASP A 414 10.43 25.94 8.04
C ASP A 414 8.96 26.31 7.82
N ASN A 415 8.60 27.58 8.06
CA ASN A 415 7.28 28.08 7.72
C ASN A 415 7.12 28.15 6.21
N PHE A 416 6.07 27.57 5.67
CA PHE A 416 5.77 27.65 4.23
C PHE A 416 4.26 27.66 3.97
N LYS A 417 3.87 27.86 2.72
CA LYS A 417 2.47 27.83 2.30
C LYS A 417 2.19 26.58 1.48
N ILE A 418 1.11 25.90 1.81
CA ILE A 418 0.61 24.73 1.08
C ILE A 418 -0.68 25.10 0.35
N SER A 419 -0.77 24.70 -0.91
CA SER A 419 -1.97 24.92 -1.73
C SER A 419 -2.80 23.65 -1.81
N SER A 420 -4.10 23.78 -1.63
CA SER A 420 -5.11 22.80 -2.06
C SER A 420 -5.71 23.19 -3.40
N HIS A 421 -6.78 22.53 -3.83
CA HIS A 421 -7.49 22.94 -5.05
C HIS A 421 -8.17 24.31 -4.93
N ASP A 422 -8.60 24.70 -3.73
CA ASP A 422 -9.47 25.86 -3.50
C ASP A 422 -8.88 26.96 -2.61
N ALA A 423 -7.77 26.69 -1.92
CA ALA A 423 -7.18 27.63 -0.96
C ALA A 423 -5.69 27.38 -0.72
N VAL A 424 -5.06 28.37 -0.09
CA VAL A 424 -3.68 28.32 0.41
C VAL A 424 -3.72 28.38 1.92
N TYR A 425 -2.91 27.58 2.59
CA TYR A 425 -2.81 27.50 4.04
C TYR A 425 -1.36 27.68 4.50
N GLU A 426 -1.18 28.26 5.68
CA GLU A 426 0.13 28.39 6.32
C GLU A 426 0.44 27.15 7.15
N VAL A 427 1.61 26.56 6.91
CA VAL A 427 2.21 25.49 7.69
C VAL A 427 3.38 26.08 8.47
N LYS A 428 3.47 25.76 9.74
CA LYS A 428 4.53 26.24 10.63
C LYS A 428 5.66 25.22 10.71
N LYS A 429 6.88 25.73 10.92
CA LYS A 429 8.05 24.90 11.23
C LYS A 429 7.73 23.86 12.30
N GLY A 430 8.12 22.62 12.05
CA GLY A 430 7.92 21.49 12.95
C GLY A 430 6.52 20.85 12.91
N GLU A 431 5.51 21.46 12.25
CA GLU A 431 4.22 20.78 12.05
C GLU A 431 4.41 19.52 11.22
N LEU A 432 3.74 18.44 11.63
CA LEU A 432 3.75 17.15 10.94
C LEU A 432 2.60 17.13 9.95
N LEU A 433 2.92 16.97 8.67
CA LEU A 433 1.95 16.76 7.61
C LEU A 433 1.63 15.27 7.52
N CYS A 434 0.37 14.94 7.26
CA CYS A 434 -0.10 13.57 7.05
C CYS A 434 -1.06 13.49 5.88
N GLY A 435 -0.73 12.68 4.89
CA GLY A 435 -1.62 12.37 3.78
C GLY A 435 -2.18 10.95 3.87
N TYR A 436 -3.49 10.81 3.61
CA TYR A 436 -4.15 9.52 3.55
C TYR A 436 -4.38 9.14 2.09
N GLN A 437 -3.48 8.32 1.55
CA GLN A 437 -3.43 7.96 0.12
C GLN A 437 -4.76 7.42 -0.43
N PRO A 438 -5.54 6.55 0.28
CA PRO A 438 -6.80 6.07 -0.25
C PRO A 438 -7.80 7.16 -0.63
N LEU A 439 -7.82 8.31 0.06
CA LEU A 439 -8.65 9.46 -0.34
C LEU A 439 -7.97 10.32 -1.41
N VAL A 440 -6.66 10.59 -1.26
CA VAL A 440 -5.90 11.38 -2.25
C VAL A 440 -5.96 10.74 -3.63
N MET A 441 -5.83 9.41 -3.70
CA MET A 441 -5.91 8.67 -4.97
C MET A 441 -7.35 8.54 -5.52
N ARG A 442 -8.33 9.09 -4.82
CA ARG A 442 -9.74 9.23 -5.25
C ARG A 442 -10.14 10.70 -5.45
N ASP A 443 -9.18 11.57 -5.70
CA ASP A 443 -9.45 12.98 -6.02
C ASP A 443 -10.20 13.11 -7.34
N ALA A 444 -11.45 13.55 -7.28
CA ALA A 444 -12.32 13.69 -8.45
C ALA A 444 -11.89 14.81 -9.42
N ASN A 445 -11.02 15.73 -8.96
CA ASN A 445 -10.45 16.74 -9.85
C ASN A 445 -9.39 16.16 -10.81
N ILE A 446 -8.90 14.95 -10.50
CA ILE A 446 -7.85 14.28 -11.27
C ILE A 446 -8.37 12.99 -11.92
N PHE A 447 -9.08 12.16 -11.14
CA PHE A 447 -9.52 10.85 -11.58
C PHE A 447 -11.03 10.85 -11.83
N GLU A 448 -11.44 10.64 -13.07
CA GLU A 448 -12.85 10.42 -13.42
C GLU A 448 -13.36 9.14 -12.76
N ASP A 449 -14.60 9.14 -12.25
CA ASP A 449 -15.19 8.03 -11.47
C ASP A 449 -14.18 7.42 -10.49
N PRO A 450 -13.72 8.22 -9.50
CA PRO A 450 -12.55 7.91 -8.71
C PRO A 450 -12.72 6.69 -7.79
N GLU A 451 -13.95 6.31 -7.46
CA GLU A 451 -14.26 5.13 -6.63
C GLU A 451 -14.30 3.83 -7.45
N GLU A 452 -14.40 3.92 -8.78
CA GLU A 452 -14.50 2.76 -9.66
C GLU A 452 -13.11 2.24 -10.05
N PHE A 453 -13.01 0.90 -10.12
CA PHE A 453 -11.87 0.24 -10.72
C PHE A 453 -12.03 0.23 -12.24
N LYS A 454 -11.22 1.04 -12.93
CA LYS A 454 -11.19 1.12 -14.39
C LYS A 454 -9.89 0.49 -14.91
N PRO A 455 -9.93 -0.73 -15.46
CA PRO A 455 -8.72 -1.42 -15.93
C PRO A 455 -7.90 -0.62 -16.94
N ASP A 456 -8.56 0.18 -17.74
CA ASP A 456 -7.94 0.98 -18.81
C ASP A 456 -7.51 2.38 -18.38
N ARG A 457 -7.67 2.76 -17.12
CA ARG A 457 -7.42 4.14 -16.66
C ARG A 457 -6.05 4.68 -17.04
N PHE A 458 -5.04 3.84 -17.04
CA PHE A 458 -3.66 4.22 -17.32
C PHE A 458 -3.15 3.79 -18.71
N VAL A 459 -4.05 3.32 -19.59
CA VAL A 459 -3.72 2.95 -20.98
C VAL A 459 -3.61 4.17 -21.85
N GLY A 460 -2.65 4.14 -22.78
CA GLY A 460 -2.46 5.16 -23.82
C GLY A 460 -1.94 6.50 -23.28
N GLN A 461 -1.95 7.51 -24.16
CA GLN A 461 -1.31 8.79 -23.87
C GLN A 461 -2.02 9.59 -22.75
N THR A 462 -3.36 9.55 -22.70
CA THR A 462 -4.14 10.22 -21.65
C THR A 462 -3.94 9.53 -20.30
N GLY A 463 -3.99 8.20 -20.30
CA GLY A 463 -3.77 7.39 -19.08
C GLY A 463 -2.36 7.57 -18.52
N SER A 464 -1.34 7.63 -19.38
CA SER A 464 0.05 7.85 -18.96
C SER A 464 0.26 9.17 -18.23
N LYS A 465 -0.50 10.24 -18.54
CA LYS A 465 -0.43 11.52 -17.83
C LYS A 465 -0.93 11.41 -16.38
N LEU A 466 -1.86 10.49 -16.10
CA LEU A 466 -2.37 10.26 -14.74
C LEU A 466 -1.31 9.66 -13.82
N LEU A 467 -0.25 9.04 -14.32
CA LEU A 467 0.86 8.53 -13.54
C LEU A 467 1.62 9.63 -12.77
N ASN A 468 1.52 10.89 -13.19
CA ASN A 468 2.03 12.04 -12.44
C ASN A 468 1.31 12.24 -11.10
N TYR A 469 0.13 11.67 -10.94
CA TYR A 469 -0.72 11.79 -9.77
C TYR A 469 -0.89 10.47 -9.00
N LEU A 470 -0.20 9.43 -9.41
CA LEU A 470 -0.19 8.14 -8.72
C LEU A 470 0.97 8.12 -7.70
N PHE A 471 0.65 8.38 -6.42
CA PHE A 471 1.62 8.63 -5.35
C PHE A 471 1.78 7.45 -4.38
N TRP A 472 1.91 6.24 -4.83
CA TRP A 472 2.01 5.08 -3.93
C TRP A 472 3.42 4.84 -3.34
N SER A 473 4.46 5.40 -3.96
CA SER A 473 5.87 5.06 -3.71
C SER A 473 6.66 6.17 -3.02
N ASN A 474 6.02 7.03 -2.24
CA ASN A 474 6.65 8.23 -1.64
C ASN A 474 7.10 9.24 -2.71
N GLY A 475 6.27 9.40 -3.71
CA GLY A 475 6.45 10.25 -4.89
C GLY A 475 5.55 9.78 -6.04
N PRO A 476 5.43 10.57 -7.12
CA PRO A 476 4.63 10.19 -8.29
C PRO A 476 5.24 8.99 -9.03
N GLN A 477 4.42 8.20 -9.72
CA GLN A 477 4.90 7.05 -10.50
C GLN A 477 5.90 7.48 -11.58
N THR A 478 5.78 8.67 -12.13
CA THR A 478 6.73 9.25 -13.10
C THR A 478 8.01 9.80 -12.48
N GLY A 479 8.09 9.89 -11.14
CA GLY A 479 9.30 10.35 -10.45
C GLY A 479 10.45 9.35 -10.55
N THR A 480 11.66 9.82 -10.35
CA THR A 480 12.87 9.00 -10.36
C THR A 480 13.44 8.89 -8.93
N PRO A 481 13.57 7.68 -8.37
CA PRO A 481 14.27 7.48 -7.11
C PRO A 481 15.71 7.98 -7.17
N SER A 482 16.16 8.72 -6.16
CA SER A 482 17.51 9.25 -6.06
C SER A 482 17.95 9.42 -4.61
N VAL A 483 19.22 9.73 -4.40
CA VAL A 483 19.77 10.03 -3.07
C VAL A 483 19.23 11.33 -2.47
N SER A 484 18.71 12.24 -3.32
CA SER A 484 18.12 13.52 -2.89
C SER A 484 16.63 13.42 -2.54
N ASN A 485 16.00 12.25 -2.68
CA ASN A 485 14.59 12.07 -2.36
C ASN A 485 14.33 10.76 -1.58
N LYS A 486 13.13 10.67 -1.05
CA LYS A 486 12.67 9.50 -0.27
C LYS A 486 11.81 8.54 -1.09
N GLN A 487 11.72 8.72 -2.41
CA GLN A 487 10.94 7.81 -3.26
C GLN A 487 11.49 6.38 -3.18
N CYS A 488 10.62 5.39 -3.20
CA CYS A 488 10.98 3.97 -3.12
C CYS A 488 11.97 3.59 -4.22
N ALA A 489 13.14 3.08 -3.86
CA ALA A 489 14.17 2.65 -4.81
C ALA A 489 13.64 1.56 -5.78
N ALA A 490 12.75 0.69 -5.28
CA ALA A 490 12.20 -0.43 -6.03
C ALA A 490 10.89 -0.10 -6.78
N LYS A 491 10.51 1.18 -6.90
CA LYS A 491 9.22 1.60 -7.49
C LYS A 491 8.91 0.88 -8.81
N ASP A 492 9.83 0.90 -9.74
CA ASP A 492 9.64 0.29 -11.06
C ASP A 492 9.72 -1.25 -10.99
N MET A 493 10.60 -1.80 -10.14
CA MET A 493 10.69 -3.24 -9.92
C MET A 493 9.41 -3.83 -9.31
N VAL A 494 8.74 -3.10 -8.41
CA VAL A 494 7.44 -3.54 -7.85
C VAL A 494 6.37 -3.63 -8.93
N THR A 495 6.25 -2.61 -9.77
CA THR A 495 5.21 -2.60 -10.82
C THR A 495 5.49 -3.63 -11.92
N ILE A 496 6.75 -3.79 -12.32
CA ILE A 496 7.17 -4.81 -13.27
C ILE A 496 6.95 -6.21 -12.70
N THR A 497 7.32 -6.46 -11.45
CA THR A 497 7.11 -7.76 -10.79
C THR A 497 5.63 -8.13 -10.73
N ALA A 498 4.79 -7.18 -10.35
CA ALA A 498 3.34 -7.41 -10.36
C ALA A 498 2.80 -7.74 -11.75
N ALA A 499 3.28 -7.06 -12.78
CA ALA A 499 2.92 -7.33 -14.17
C ALA A 499 3.44 -8.70 -14.65
N LEU A 500 4.67 -9.09 -14.25
CA LEU A 500 5.21 -10.44 -14.50
C LEU A 500 4.36 -11.53 -13.85
N ILE A 501 3.86 -11.32 -12.63
CA ILE A 501 2.97 -12.25 -11.93
C ILE A 501 1.64 -12.40 -12.69
N ILE A 502 1.03 -11.32 -13.17
CA ILE A 502 -0.18 -11.36 -13.99
C ILE A 502 0.09 -12.11 -15.30
N ALA A 503 1.21 -11.82 -15.94
CA ALA A 503 1.58 -12.48 -17.20
C ALA A 503 1.82 -13.98 -17.00
N ASN A 504 2.57 -14.38 -15.97
CA ASN A 504 2.77 -15.79 -15.61
C ASN A 504 1.43 -16.49 -15.33
N LEU A 505 0.51 -15.84 -14.60
CA LEU A 505 -0.82 -16.36 -14.31
C LEU A 505 -1.59 -16.67 -15.60
N PHE A 506 -1.62 -15.78 -16.59
CA PHE A 506 -2.38 -15.99 -17.84
C PHE A 506 -1.65 -16.78 -18.91
N LEU A 507 -0.36 -17.05 -18.73
CA LEU A 507 0.34 -18.10 -19.49
C LEU A 507 0.00 -19.49 -18.94
N ARG A 508 -0.27 -19.62 -17.63
CA ARG A 508 -0.58 -20.87 -16.96
C ARG A 508 -2.08 -21.22 -16.96
N TYR A 509 -2.96 -20.21 -16.88
CA TYR A 509 -4.40 -20.40 -16.75
C TYR A 509 -5.20 -19.61 -17.78
N ASP A 510 -6.34 -20.18 -18.17
CA ASP A 510 -7.36 -19.46 -18.94
C ASP A 510 -8.25 -18.60 -18.04
N LYS A 511 -8.52 -19.09 -16.84
CA LYS A 511 -9.40 -18.44 -15.89
C LYS A 511 -9.08 -18.86 -14.46
N ILE A 512 -9.20 -17.91 -13.53
CA ILE A 512 -9.19 -18.16 -12.10
C ILE A 512 -10.44 -17.55 -11.46
N THR A 513 -10.93 -18.13 -10.36
CA THR A 513 -12.00 -17.54 -9.57
C THR A 513 -11.61 -17.53 -8.09
N GLY A 514 -12.02 -16.50 -7.36
CA GLY A 514 -11.65 -16.38 -5.95
C GLY A 514 -11.78 -14.94 -5.44
N ASP A 515 -11.00 -14.65 -4.40
CA ASP A 515 -10.93 -13.33 -3.77
C ASP A 515 -9.49 -13.01 -3.30
N ALA A 516 -9.31 -11.97 -2.49
CA ALA A 516 -8.00 -11.55 -1.97
C ALA A 516 -7.38 -12.52 -0.93
N GLY A 517 -8.02 -13.63 -0.62
CA GLY A 517 -7.54 -14.61 0.38
C GLY A 517 -7.59 -16.06 -0.07
N SER A 518 -8.42 -16.35 -1.08
CA SER A 518 -8.64 -17.71 -1.55
C SER A 518 -8.82 -17.80 -3.06
N ILE A 519 -8.34 -18.88 -3.66
CA ILE A 519 -8.67 -19.29 -5.03
C ILE A 519 -9.65 -20.46 -4.95
N LYS A 520 -10.76 -20.34 -5.67
CA LYS A 520 -11.81 -21.37 -5.71
C LYS A 520 -11.62 -22.34 -6.86
N THR A 521 -11.35 -21.81 -8.03
CA THR A 521 -11.14 -22.66 -9.22
C THR A 521 -10.05 -22.07 -10.11
N VAL A 522 -9.37 -22.96 -10.84
CA VAL A 522 -8.46 -22.62 -11.94
C VAL A 522 -8.84 -23.42 -13.17
N VAL A 523 -8.75 -22.79 -14.34
CA VAL A 523 -8.85 -23.47 -15.65
C VAL A 523 -7.48 -23.36 -16.29
N LYS A 524 -6.82 -24.50 -16.50
CA LYS A 524 -5.48 -24.53 -17.11
C LYS A 524 -5.52 -24.03 -18.56
N ALA A 525 -4.43 -23.44 -18.99
CA ALA A 525 -4.24 -23.05 -20.38
C ALA A 525 -4.27 -24.28 -21.29
N THR A 526 -5.01 -24.18 -22.40
CA THR A 526 -5.09 -25.20 -23.45
C THR A 526 -4.08 -24.92 -24.55
#